data_57530cfc06876eb005237c8ab10a5403
#
_entry.id   57530cfc06876eb005237c8ab10a5403
#
_cell.length_a   1.000
_cell.length_b   1.000
_cell.length_c   1.000
_cell.angle_alpha   90.00
_cell.angle_beta   90.00
_cell.angle_gamma   90.00
#
_symmetry.space_group_name_H-M   'P 1'
#
loop_
_entity.id
_entity.type
_entity.pdbx_description
1 polymer ?
#
loop_
_entity_poly.entity_id
_entity_poly.type
_entity_poly.pdbx_seq_one_letter_code
_entity_poly.pdbx_strand_id
1 'polypeptide(L)'
;EMIEEFVKIIKENNIDILVGYNSDNFDFPYLKDRAKILGVDLDIGMDGSDIKFIRRGYANAGSFKGLIHVDLYLVMRRYMSLERYTLERVYYELFGEEKIDVPGDRIWEFWDNGGEELDNLFDYSLDDVVSTLKIAEQTLPLNLELTRIIGQPLFDVSRMATGQQAEW
;
A
#
# COMPACT_ATOMS: atom_id res chain seq x y z
N GLU A 1 -9.10 -17.89 5.45
CA GLU A 1 -8.95 -17.45 6.84
C GLU A 1 -8.23 -16.10 6.94
N MET A 2 -6.97 -15.95 6.52
CA MET A 2 -6.25 -14.65 6.56
C MET A 2 -6.92 -13.58 5.68
N ILE A 3 -7.31 -13.91 4.45
CA ILE A 3 -7.98 -12.97 3.54
C ILE A 3 -9.36 -12.57 4.08
N GLU A 4 -10.12 -13.51 4.59
CA GLU A 4 -11.44 -13.26 5.21
C GLU A 4 -11.31 -12.34 6.43
N GLU A 5 -10.27 -12.55 7.27
CA GLU A 5 -10.03 -11.69 8.42
C GLU A 5 -9.59 -10.29 7.99
N PHE A 6 -8.78 -10.16 6.95
CA PHE A 6 -8.41 -8.87 6.36
C PHE A 6 -9.64 -8.09 5.88
N VAL A 7 -10.54 -8.74 5.13
CA VAL A 7 -11.80 -8.14 4.68
C VAL A 7 -12.67 -7.71 5.87
N LYS A 8 -12.79 -8.57 6.87
CA LYS A 8 -13.55 -8.30 8.09
C LYS A 8 -13.00 -7.10 8.86
N ILE A 9 -11.68 -7.02 9.06
CA ILE A 9 -11.02 -5.90 9.76
C ILE A 9 -11.33 -4.58 9.06
N ILE A 10 -11.25 -4.53 7.72
CA ILE A 10 -11.57 -3.32 6.96
C ILE A 10 -13.02 -2.89 7.17
N LYS A 11 -13.97 -3.82 7.12
CA LYS A 11 -15.40 -3.54 7.26
C LYS A 11 -15.78 -3.12 8.69
N GLU A 12 -15.27 -3.83 9.69
CA GLU A 12 -15.63 -3.60 11.10
C GLU A 12 -15.04 -2.29 11.66
N ASN A 13 -13.90 -1.86 11.16
CA ASN A 13 -13.23 -0.66 11.66
C ASN A 13 -13.55 0.62 10.86
N ASN A 14 -14.48 0.56 9.90
CA ASN A 14 -14.87 1.72 9.07
C ASN A 14 -13.66 2.47 8.49
N ILE A 15 -12.75 1.74 7.86
CA ILE A 15 -11.53 2.30 7.29
C ILE A 15 -11.88 3.21 6.10
N ASP A 16 -11.48 4.47 6.14
CA ASP A 16 -11.69 5.44 5.06
C ASP A 16 -10.56 5.41 4.03
N ILE A 17 -9.31 5.27 4.51
CA ILE A 17 -8.12 5.30 3.65
C ILE A 17 -7.27 4.07 3.94
N LEU A 18 -6.99 3.31 2.89
CA LEU A 18 -6.05 2.19 2.91
C LEU A 18 -4.73 2.64 2.26
N VAL A 19 -3.64 2.52 2.98
CA VAL A 19 -2.31 2.87 2.46
C VAL A 19 -1.48 1.62 2.27
N GLY A 20 -0.67 1.60 1.22
CA GLY A 20 0.29 0.55 0.96
C GLY A 20 1.53 1.10 0.27
N TYR A 21 2.55 0.29 0.16
CA TYR A 21 3.78 0.62 -0.56
C TYR A 21 3.99 -0.32 -1.73
N ASN A 22 3.86 0.18 -2.96
CA ASN A 22 3.84 -0.60 -4.21
C ASN A 22 2.69 -1.63 -4.29
N SER A 23 1.64 -1.40 -3.53
CA SER A 23 0.51 -2.30 -3.37
C SER A 23 -0.37 -2.42 -4.64
N ASP A 24 -0.38 -1.42 -5.50
CA ASP A 24 -1.03 -1.48 -6.82
C ASP A 24 -0.43 -2.58 -7.72
N ASN A 25 0.90 -2.80 -7.62
CA ASN A 25 1.60 -3.73 -8.48
C ASN A 25 1.85 -5.09 -7.85
N PHE A 26 1.82 -5.20 -6.51
CA PHE A 26 2.17 -6.43 -5.82
C PHE A 26 1.05 -6.96 -4.93
N ASP A 27 0.71 -6.29 -3.84
CA ASP A 27 -0.16 -6.85 -2.80
C ASP A 27 -1.57 -7.15 -3.32
N PHE A 28 -2.22 -6.18 -3.97
CA PHE A 28 -3.60 -6.37 -4.42
C PHE A 28 -3.76 -7.34 -5.59
N PRO A 29 -2.89 -7.35 -6.62
CA PRO A 29 -2.92 -8.41 -7.62
C PRO A 29 -2.75 -9.79 -7.00
N TYR A 30 -1.77 -9.94 -6.09
CA TYR A 30 -1.55 -11.20 -5.38
C TYR A 30 -2.76 -11.64 -4.54
N LEU A 31 -3.31 -10.73 -3.73
CA LEU A 31 -4.50 -11.02 -2.90
C LEU A 31 -5.68 -11.46 -3.76
N LYS A 32 -5.91 -10.79 -4.89
CA LYS A 32 -6.99 -11.15 -5.81
C LYS A 32 -6.81 -12.54 -6.40
N ASP A 33 -5.62 -12.84 -6.89
CA ASP A 33 -5.33 -14.17 -7.47
C ASP A 33 -5.38 -15.26 -6.39
N ARG A 34 -4.89 -14.96 -5.19
CA ARG A 34 -4.92 -15.91 -4.07
C ARG A 34 -6.33 -16.18 -3.57
N ALA A 35 -7.16 -15.15 -3.44
CA ALA A 35 -8.58 -15.30 -3.08
C ALA A 35 -9.31 -16.20 -4.08
N LYS A 36 -9.08 -15.97 -5.38
CA LYS A 36 -9.65 -16.81 -6.45
C LYS A 36 -9.22 -18.27 -6.35
N ILE A 37 -7.94 -18.54 -6.09
CA ILE A 37 -7.41 -19.90 -5.93
C ILE A 37 -8.04 -20.60 -4.71
N LEU A 38 -8.24 -19.87 -3.63
CA LEU A 38 -8.79 -20.40 -2.38
C LEU A 38 -10.32 -20.46 -2.38
N GLY A 39 -10.99 -19.86 -3.37
CA GLY A 39 -12.45 -19.77 -3.43
C GLY A 39 -13.03 -18.88 -2.33
N VAL A 40 -12.30 -17.84 -1.93
CA VAL A 40 -12.68 -16.87 -0.89
C VAL A 40 -13.04 -15.54 -1.56
N ASP A 41 -14.10 -14.90 -1.08
CA ASP A 41 -14.52 -13.60 -1.57
C ASP A 41 -13.56 -12.49 -1.07
N LEU A 42 -13.16 -11.58 -1.97
CA LEU A 42 -12.34 -10.40 -1.66
C LEU A 42 -13.21 -9.13 -1.76
N ASP A 43 -14.35 -9.14 -1.10
CA ASP A 43 -15.39 -8.10 -1.16
C ASP A 43 -15.07 -6.90 -0.24
N ILE A 44 -13.91 -6.27 -0.45
CA ILE A 44 -13.37 -5.18 0.35
C ILE A 44 -14.20 -3.89 0.20
N GLY A 45 -14.88 -3.70 -0.94
CA GLY A 45 -15.70 -2.50 -1.15
C GLY A 45 -16.79 -2.36 -0.08
N MET A 46 -17.09 -1.12 0.33
CA MET A 46 -18.15 -0.84 1.32
C MET A 46 -19.54 -1.27 0.84
N ASP A 47 -19.71 -1.47 -0.46
CA ASP A 47 -20.93 -2.03 -1.07
C ASP A 47 -20.86 -3.57 -1.25
N GLY A 48 -19.84 -4.22 -0.72
CA GLY A 48 -19.60 -5.66 -0.89
C GLY A 48 -19.00 -6.03 -2.25
N SER A 49 -18.52 -5.06 -3.03
CA SER A 49 -17.86 -5.34 -4.31
C SER A 49 -16.40 -5.75 -4.14
N ASP A 50 -15.95 -6.61 -5.05
CA ASP A 50 -14.54 -7.00 -5.18
C ASP A 50 -13.66 -5.85 -5.69
N ILE A 51 -12.36 -5.94 -5.43
CA ILE A 51 -11.36 -5.02 -5.98
C ILE A 51 -11.42 -4.96 -7.50
N LYS A 52 -11.40 -3.75 -8.04
CA LYS A 52 -11.27 -3.48 -9.47
C LYS A 52 -9.92 -2.85 -9.76
N PHE A 53 -9.27 -3.31 -10.82
CA PHE A 53 -8.08 -2.65 -11.33
C PHE A 53 -8.47 -1.69 -12.45
N ILE A 54 -8.12 -0.43 -12.27
CA ILE A 54 -8.37 0.63 -13.26
C ILE A 54 -7.06 1.28 -13.66
N ARG A 55 -6.91 1.53 -14.96
CA ARG A 55 -5.71 2.19 -15.46
C ARG A 55 -5.73 3.68 -15.07
N ARG A 56 -4.69 4.14 -14.41
CA ARG A 56 -4.43 5.54 -14.07
C ARG A 56 -3.01 5.90 -14.47
N GLY A 57 -2.86 6.65 -15.57
CA GLY A 57 -1.55 6.92 -16.15
C GLY A 57 -0.83 5.63 -16.54
N TYR A 58 0.28 5.37 -15.90
CA TYR A 58 1.09 4.15 -16.10
C TYR A 58 0.79 3.06 -15.08
N ALA A 59 0.01 3.33 -14.06
CA ALA A 59 -0.33 2.39 -13.00
C ALA A 59 -1.64 1.63 -13.30
N ASN A 60 -1.68 0.37 -12.86
CA ASN A 60 -2.88 -0.44 -12.82
C ASN A 60 -3.41 -0.43 -11.37
N ALA A 61 -4.16 0.62 -11.03
CA ALA A 61 -4.50 0.96 -9.68
C ALA A 61 -5.62 0.09 -9.11
N GLY A 62 -5.42 -0.45 -7.92
CA GLY A 62 -6.46 -1.10 -7.12
C GLY A 62 -7.49 -0.07 -6.64
N SER A 63 -8.75 -0.27 -7.03
CA SER A 63 -9.87 0.62 -6.72
C SER A 63 -10.94 -0.13 -5.95
N PHE A 64 -11.39 0.46 -4.86
CA PHE A 64 -12.43 -0.06 -3.98
C PHE A 64 -13.57 0.96 -3.90
N LYS A 65 -14.81 0.50 -3.87
CA LYS A 65 -15.94 1.40 -3.68
C LYS A 65 -16.10 1.79 -2.20
N GLY A 66 -16.17 3.09 -1.95
CA GLY A 66 -16.33 3.64 -0.61
C GLY A 66 -15.08 3.61 0.26
N LEU A 67 -13.94 3.17 -0.26
CA LEU A 67 -12.65 3.11 0.41
C LEU A 67 -11.59 3.72 -0.52
N ILE A 68 -10.79 4.64 -0.02
CA ILE A 68 -9.73 5.27 -0.80
C ILE A 68 -8.42 4.48 -0.62
N HIS A 69 -7.81 4.06 -1.72
CA HIS A 69 -6.48 3.46 -1.68
C HIS A 69 -5.42 4.45 -2.15
N VAL A 70 -4.32 4.57 -1.39
CA VAL A 70 -3.14 5.37 -1.72
C VAL A 70 -1.91 4.47 -1.76
N ASP A 71 -1.29 4.37 -2.94
CA ASP A 71 0.00 3.71 -3.09
C ASP A 71 1.13 4.73 -2.87
N LEU A 72 1.81 4.60 -1.74
CA LEU A 72 2.86 5.52 -1.32
C LEU A 72 4.11 5.46 -2.22
N TYR A 73 4.37 4.34 -2.88
CA TYR A 73 5.46 4.24 -3.85
C TYR A 73 5.32 5.30 -4.97
N LEU A 74 4.10 5.48 -5.50
CA LEU A 74 3.82 6.48 -6.53
C LEU A 74 3.93 7.91 -5.98
N VAL A 75 3.49 8.11 -4.74
CA VAL A 75 3.61 9.39 -4.03
C VAL A 75 5.09 9.74 -3.84
N MET A 76 5.90 8.83 -3.32
CA MET A 76 7.32 9.06 -3.07
C MET A 76 8.13 9.30 -4.34
N ARG A 77 7.85 8.61 -5.41
CA ARG A 77 8.48 8.86 -6.72
C ARG A 77 8.25 10.27 -7.26
N ARG A 78 7.20 10.94 -6.81
CA ARG A 78 6.91 12.32 -7.19
C ARG A 78 7.63 13.35 -6.30
N TYR A 79 7.75 13.05 -5.00
CA TYR A 79 8.32 14.01 -4.04
C TYR A 79 9.82 13.89 -3.86
N MET A 80 10.40 12.74 -4.17
CA MET A 80 11.82 12.46 -3.96
C MET A 80 12.52 12.19 -5.29
N SER A 81 13.83 12.44 -5.31
CA SER A 81 14.71 12.05 -6.42
C SER A 81 15.74 11.06 -5.90
N LEU A 82 15.43 9.78 -5.99
CA LEU A 82 16.25 8.68 -5.50
C LEU A 82 16.63 7.73 -6.66
N GLU A 83 17.75 7.04 -6.52
CA GLU A 83 18.15 5.99 -7.48
C GLU A 83 17.25 4.76 -7.37
N ARG A 84 16.81 4.44 -6.14
CA ARG A 84 15.91 3.33 -5.83
C ARG A 84 14.84 3.78 -4.85
N TYR A 85 13.63 3.28 -5.04
CA TYR A 85 12.47 3.59 -4.20
C TYR A 85 11.99 2.35 -3.44
N THR A 86 12.93 1.62 -2.80
CA THR A 86 12.53 0.58 -1.85
C THR A 86 11.97 1.23 -0.58
N LEU A 87 11.15 0.51 0.19
CA LEU A 87 10.55 1.03 1.42
C LEU A 87 11.63 1.47 2.41
N GLU A 88 12.68 0.66 2.58
CA GLU A 88 13.82 0.93 3.48
C GLU A 88 14.54 2.22 3.08
N ARG A 89 14.81 2.39 1.76
CA ARG A 89 15.51 3.57 1.27
C ARG A 89 14.69 4.84 1.46
N VAL A 90 13.41 4.80 1.15
CA VAL A 90 12.51 5.95 1.36
C VAL A 90 12.36 6.28 2.84
N TYR A 91 12.21 5.26 3.68
CA TYR A 91 12.09 5.44 5.11
C TYR A 91 13.36 6.08 5.70
N TYR A 92 14.54 5.58 5.32
CA TYR A 92 15.82 6.14 5.74
C TYR A 92 15.98 7.62 5.33
N GLU A 93 15.62 7.97 4.10
CA GLU A 93 15.71 9.36 3.62
C GLU A 93 14.76 10.32 4.35
N LEU A 94 13.60 9.84 4.78
CA LEU A 94 12.62 10.66 5.49
C LEU A 94 12.92 10.80 6.98
N PHE A 95 13.40 9.74 7.63
CA PHE A 95 13.49 9.67 9.09
C PHE A 95 14.93 9.50 9.61
N GLY A 96 15.89 9.12 8.77
CA GLY A 96 17.27 8.84 9.17
C GLY A 96 17.42 7.56 9.99
N GLU A 97 16.40 6.70 10.00
CA GLU A 97 16.35 5.44 10.75
C GLU A 97 16.53 4.25 9.81
N GLU A 98 17.32 3.27 10.23
CA GLU A 98 17.44 2.00 9.52
C GLU A 98 16.27 1.08 9.89
N LYS A 99 15.83 0.27 8.93
CA LYS A 99 14.81 -0.74 9.11
C LYS A 99 15.44 -2.12 9.31
N ILE A 100 14.67 -3.00 9.95
CA ILE A 100 14.95 -4.43 9.92
C ILE A 100 14.88 -4.89 8.47
N ASP A 101 15.91 -5.60 8.00
CA ASP A 101 15.93 -6.15 6.64
C ASP A 101 16.03 -7.67 6.70
N VAL A 102 15.20 -8.33 5.89
CA VAL A 102 15.23 -9.78 5.68
C VAL A 102 15.41 -10.01 4.18
N PRO A 103 16.48 -10.72 3.76
CA PRO A 103 16.69 -11.03 2.35
C PRO A 103 15.46 -11.73 1.76
N GLY A 104 14.85 -11.10 0.74
CA GLY A 104 13.58 -11.57 0.17
C GLY A 104 13.65 -12.98 -0.43
N ASP A 105 14.84 -13.40 -0.88
CA ASP A 105 15.11 -14.75 -1.41
C ASP A 105 15.17 -15.83 -0.31
N ARG A 106 15.24 -15.42 0.96
CA ARG A 106 15.29 -16.31 2.13
C ARG A 106 14.01 -16.33 2.97
N ILE A 107 13.00 -15.56 2.64
CA ILE A 107 11.72 -15.50 3.39
C ILE A 107 11.08 -16.88 3.53
N TRP A 108 11.14 -17.69 2.48
CA TRP A 108 10.60 -19.05 2.49
C TRP A 108 11.32 -19.97 3.47
N GLU A 109 12.66 -19.81 3.66
CA GLU A 109 13.45 -20.57 4.62
C GLU A 109 12.99 -20.25 6.05
N PHE A 110 12.85 -18.96 6.38
CA PHE A 110 12.37 -18.53 7.71
C PHE A 110 10.94 -19.04 8.00
N TRP A 111 10.10 -19.06 6.97
CA TRP A 111 8.76 -19.61 7.10
C TRP A 111 8.76 -21.11 7.38
N ASP A 112 9.54 -21.90 6.65
CA ASP A 112 9.59 -23.35 6.76
C ASP A 112 10.31 -23.82 8.03
N ASN A 113 11.33 -23.10 8.47
CA ASN A 113 12.08 -23.44 9.68
C ASN A 113 11.27 -23.20 10.96
N GLY A 114 10.37 -22.20 10.96
CA GLY A 114 9.55 -21.87 12.12
C GLY A 114 10.35 -21.30 13.29
N GLY A 115 9.76 -21.31 14.49
CA GLY A 115 10.42 -20.88 15.73
C GLY A 115 10.90 -19.44 15.68
N GLU A 116 12.12 -19.15 16.18
CA GLU A 116 12.69 -17.81 16.27
C GLU A 116 12.84 -17.12 14.90
N GLU A 117 13.10 -17.88 13.83
CA GLU A 117 13.20 -17.34 12.47
C GLU A 117 11.83 -16.85 11.95
N LEU A 118 10.77 -17.59 12.27
CA LEU A 118 9.40 -17.16 11.94
C LEU A 118 8.99 -15.93 12.75
N ASP A 119 9.36 -15.84 14.02
CA ASP A 119 9.10 -14.68 14.86
C ASP A 119 9.82 -13.44 14.29
N ASN A 120 11.08 -13.58 13.87
CA ASN A 120 11.83 -12.52 13.19
C ASN A 120 11.16 -12.07 11.88
N LEU A 121 10.55 -13.00 11.13
CA LEU A 121 9.80 -12.67 9.91
C LEU A 121 8.53 -11.88 10.23
N PHE A 122 7.83 -12.18 11.33
CA PHE A 122 6.68 -11.39 11.78
C PHE A 122 7.10 -10.00 12.24
N ASP A 123 8.19 -9.87 12.99
CA ASP A 123 8.74 -8.58 13.40
C ASP A 123 9.12 -7.72 12.19
N TYR A 124 9.76 -8.32 11.19
CA TYR A 124 10.05 -7.65 9.91
C TYR A 124 8.77 -7.18 9.22
N SER A 125 7.76 -8.04 9.11
CA SER A 125 6.48 -7.68 8.49
C SER A 125 5.77 -6.55 9.23
N LEU A 126 5.82 -6.55 10.56
CA LEU A 126 5.26 -5.50 11.39
C LEU A 126 6.02 -4.17 11.20
N ASP A 127 7.36 -4.22 11.13
CA ASP A 127 8.18 -3.05 10.87
C ASP A 127 7.89 -2.44 9.49
N ASP A 128 7.63 -3.26 8.46
CA ASP A 128 7.18 -2.80 7.15
C ASP A 128 5.84 -2.04 7.22
N VAL A 129 4.88 -2.56 7.97
CA VAL A 129 3.57 -1.92 8.16
C VAL A 129 3.71 -0.60 8.91
N VAL A 130 4.46 -0.58 10.02
CA VAL A 130 4.69 0.62 10.83
C VAL A 130 5.43 1.69 10.02
N SER A 131 6.43 1.30 9.26
CA SER A 131 7.19 2.22 8.40
C SER A 131 6.32 2.80 7.28
N THR A 132 5.48 1.98 6.66
CA THR A 132 4.51 2.42 5.66
C THR A 132 3.52 3.43 6.27
N LEU A 133 3.02 3.17 7.47
CA LEU A 133 2.13 4.09 8.18
C LEU A 133 2.81 5.43 8.49
N LYS A 134 4.05 5.43 9.01
CA LYS A 134 4.82 6.66 9.27
C LYS A 134 5.02 7.50 7.99
N ILE A 135 5.34 6.86 6.86
CA ILE A 135 5.45 7.55 5.57
C ILE A 135 4.08 8.15 5.18
N ALA A 136 2.99 7.42 5.38
CA ALA A 136 1.65 7.92 5.10
C ALA A 136 1.32 9.15 5.96
N GLU A 137 1.54 9.10 7.26
CA GLU A 137 1.31 10.21 8.19
C GLU A 137 2.10 11.47 7.80
N GLN A 138 3.32 11.31 7.31
CA GLN A 138 4.16 12.40 6.84
C GLN A 138 3.67 13.02 5.53
N THR A 139 3.06 12.23 4.64
CA THR A 139 2.80 12.65 3.25
C THR A 139 1.34 12.89 2.94
N LEU A 140 0.41 12.21 3.61
CA LEU A 140 -1.03 12.37 3.38
C LEU A 140 -1.53 13.80 3.60
N PRO A 141 -1.09 14.56 4.65
CA PRO A 141 -1.57 15.93 4.83
C PRO A 141 -1.37 16.81 3.60
N LEU A 142 -0.19 16.74 2.98
CA LEU A 142 0.08 17.47 1.74
C LEU A 142 -0.79 16.99 0.57
N ASN A 143 -0.96 15.67 0.42
CA ASN A 143 -1.82 15.13 -0.63
C ASN A 143 -3.29 15.53 -0.45
N LEU A 144 -3.78 15.58 0.78
CA LEU A 144 -5.14 16.05 1.09
C LEU A 144 -5.31 17.55 0.74
N GLU A 145 -4.33 18.41 1.04
CA GLU A 145 -4.40 19.81 0.62
C GLU A 145 -4.35 19.94 -0.91
N LEU A 146 -3.55 19.12 -1.59
CA LEU A 146 -3.57 19.09 -3.05
C LEU A 146 -4.93 18.68 -3.62
N THR A 147 -5.65 17.73 -2.99
CA THR A 147 -7.02 17.39 -3.43
C THR A 147 -7.96 18.58 -3.34
N ARG A 148 -7.81 19.41 -2.30
CA ARG A 148 -8.63 20.61 -2.11
C ARG A 148 -8.34 21.69 -3.15
N ILE A 149 -7.07 21.87 -3.51
CA ILE A 149 -6.62 22.85 -4.50
C ILE A 149 -7.04 22.41 -5.92
N ILE A 150 -6.76 21.15 -6.25
CA ILE A 150 -6.99 20.59 -7.59
C ILE A 150 -8.48 20.27 -7.83
N GLY A 151 -9.24 20.00 -6.77
CA GLY A 151 -10.66 19.60 -6.87
C GLY A 151 -10.86 18.17 -7.39
N GLN A 152 -9.86 17.30 -7.25
CA GLN A 152 -9.92 15.90 -7.66
C GLN A 152 -9.83 14.95 -6.45
N PRO A 153 -10.39 13.73 -6.53
CA PRO A 153 -10.29 12.75 -5.45
C PRO A 153 -8.84 12.38 -5.09
N LEU A 154 -8.58 12.09 -3.82
CA LEU A 154 -7.25 11.67 -3.33
C LEU A 154 -6.70 10.46 -4.10
N PHE A 155 -7.55 9.52 -4.47
CA PHE A 155 -7.18 8.37 -5.30
C PHE A 155 -6.52 8.79 -6.62
N ASP A 156 -7.06 9.79 -7.31
CA ASP A 156 -6.53 10.29 -8.57
C ASP A 156 -5.29 11.20 -8.31
N VAL A 157 -5.39 12.13 -7.37
CA VAL A 157 -4.30 13.08 -7.05
C VAL A 157 -3.02 12.34 -6.63
N SER A 158 -3.14 11.28 -5.84
CA SER A 158 -1.98 10.48 -5.40
C SER A 158 -1.25 9.78 -6.55
N ARG A 159 -1.90 9.66 -7.72
CA ARG A 159 -1.37 9.00 -8.94
C ARG A 159 -1.06 9.95 -10.10
N MET A 160 -1.48 11.21 -10.01
CA MET A 160 -1.17 12.24 -11.01
C MET A 160 0.31 12.59 -11.01
N ALA A 161 0.90 12.76 -12.19
CA ALA A 161 2.21 13.41 -12.33
C ALA A 161 2.12 14.90 -11.97
N THR A 162 3.23 15.51 -11.57
CA THR A 162 3.27 16.92 -11.16
C THR A 162 2.74 17.86 -12.25
N GLY A 163 3.05 17.61 -13.53
CA GLY A 163 2.52 18.37 -14.65
C GLY A 163 0.99 18.29 -14.74
N GLN A 164 0.41 17.12 -14.54
CA GLN A 164 -1.05 16.93 -14.52
C GLN A 164 -1.73 17.66 -13.35
N GLN A 165 -1.07 17.74 -12.20
CA GLN A 165 -1.59 18.48 -11.05
C GLN A 165 -1.62 20.00 -11.30
N ALA A 166 -0.68 20.50 -12.12
CA ALA A 166 -0.59 21.93 -12.45
C ALA A 166 -1.57 22.37 -13.56
N GLU A 167 -2.14 21.43 -14.30
CA GLU A 167 -3.11 21.70 -15.38
C GLU A 167 -4.56 21.87 -14.87
N TRP A 168 -4.82 21.50 -13.61
CA TRP A 168 -6.12 21.62 -12.94
C TRP A 168 -6.19 22.85 -12.05
#